data_4b12c0de154fc4197020acb22277fa9b
#
_entry.id   4b12c0de154fc4197020acb22277fa9b
#
_cell.length_a   1.000
_cell.length_b   1.000
_cell.length_c   1.000
_cell.angle_alpha   90.00
_cell.angle_beta   90.00
_cell.angle_gamma   90.00
#
_symmetry.space_group_name_H-M   'P 1'
#
loop_
_entity.id
_entity.type
_entity.pdbx_description
1 polymer ?
#
loop_
_entity_poly.entity_id
_entity_poly.type
_entity_poly.pdbx_seq_one_letter_code
_entity_poly.pdbx_strand_id
1 'polypeptide(L)'
;LILGGGSNFLFTEDFDGTVLYPLMSGIEIVDENQDEVWVRVGAGVVWDDFVAWAVEHGYGGVENLSLIPGHVGAAPVQNIGAYGVEAKDTLCRVEVIDLEKACKVTIEAADCRLAYRNSIFKQEWKNKYVVTYVVFCLDKQPVFKLGYGSIRQELEKTGEQLGLKQIREAVIRIRKAKLPEVSEVPSAGSFFKNPVVAEVIGR
;
A
#
# COMPACT_ATOMS: atom_id res chain seq x y z
N LEU A 1 8.37 13.87 -13.84
CA LEU A 1 8.30 12.65 -13.04
C LEU A 1 7.49 12.89 -11.77
N ILE A 2 6.55 11.99 -11.46
CA ILE A 2 5.85 11.97 -10.17
C ILE A 2 6.53 10.93 -9.30
N LEU A 3 7.02 11.35 -8.13
CA LEU A 3 7.80 10.53 -7.22
C LEU A 3 7.17 10.51 -5.83
N GLY A 4 6.89 9.33 -5.29
CA GLY A 4 6.56 9.14 -3.88
C GLY A 4 7.80 9.00 -3.01
N GLY A 5 7.82 8.10 -2.03
CA GLY A 5 8.98 7.88 -1.15
C GLY A 5 10.25 7.33 -1.81
N GLY A 6 10.28 7.19 -3.15
CA GLY A 6 11.46 6.75 -3.90
C GLY A 6 11.85 5.28 -3.72
N SER A 7 11.11 4.52 -2.93
CA SER A 7 11.47 3.15 -2.51
C SER A 7 11.43 2.08 -3.61
N ASN A 8 11.00 2.44 -4.83
CA ASN A 8 10.93 1.55 -5.98
C ASN A 8 11.54 2.20 -7.23
N PHE A 9 12.53 3.08 -7.03
CA PHE A 9 13.25 3.78 -8.08
C PHE A 9 14.76 3.58 -7.94
N LEU A 10 15.42 3.47 -9.08
CA LEU A 10 16.85 3.55 -9.20
C LEU A 10 17.18 4.57 -10.31
N PHE A 11 17.77 5.69 -9.92
CA PHE A 11 18.30 6.65 -10.89
C PHE A 11 19.70 6.19 -11.30
N THR A 12 19.91 5.97 -12.58
CA THR A 12 21.21 5.57 -13.15
C THR A 12 21.99 6.77 -13.67
N GLU A 13 21.35 7.93 -13.78
CA GLU A 13 21.91 9.21 -14.22
C GLU A 13 21.06 10.36 -13.67
N ASP A 14 21.51 11.58 -13.81
CA ASP A 14 20.78 12.78 -13.44
C ASP A 14 19.47 12.89 -14.22
N PHE A 15 18.39 13.26 -13.55
CA PHE A 15 17.09 13.45 -14.19
C PHE A 15 16.95 14.88 -14.70
N ASP A 16 16.99 15.06 -16.02
CA ASP A 16 16.73 16.34 -16.66
C ASP A 16 15.22 16.60 -16.78
N GLY A 17 14.68 17.32 -15.82
CA GLY A 17 13.25 17.65 -15.79
C GLY A 17 12.71 17.96 -14.39
N THR A 18 11.39 18.17 -14.30
CA THR A 18 10.70 18.46 -13.04
C THR A 18 10.29 17.20 -12.34
N VAL A 19 10.62 17.08 -11.05
CA VAL A 19 10.12 16.04 -10.16
C VAL A 19 9.01 16.63 -9.28
N LEU A 20 7.80 16.06 -9.38
CA LEU A 20 6.68 16.36 -8.50
C LEU A 20 6.69 15.39 -7.33
N TYR A 21 6.82 15.92 -6.12
CA TYR A 21 6.81 15.14 -4.88
C TYR A 21 5.57 15.51 -4.05
N PRO A 22 4.50 14.69 -4.09
CA PRO A 22 3.27 14.97 -3.35
C PRO A 22 3.48 14.92 -1.84
N LEU A 23 3.18 16.01 -1.14
CA LEU A 23 3.31 16.14 0.32
C LEU A 23 1.96 16.30 1.04
N MET A 24 0.85 15.92 0.40
CA MET A 24 -0.45 15.93 1.05
C MET A 24 -0.41 15.06 2.29
N SER A 25 -0.66 15.68 3.44
CA SER A 25 -0.66 15.02 4.75
C SER A 25 -2.07 14.80 5.28
N GLY A 26 -2.17 14.13 6.42
CA GLY A 26 -3.41 13.92 7.16
C GLY A 26 -4.04 12.54 6.92
N ILE A 27 -4.65 12.03 8.00
CA ILE A 27 -5.47 10.82 8.04
C ILE A 27 -6.79 11.26 8.64
N GLU A 28 -7.88 11.10 7.94
CA GLU A 28 -9.19 11.66 8.27
C GLU A 28 -10.29 10.62 8.05
N ILE A 29 -11.11 10.40 9.06
CA ILE A 29 -12.34 9.61 8.90
C ILE A 29 -13.36 10.49 8.19
N VAL A 30 -13.80 10.06 7.01
CA VAL A 30 -14.74 10.82 6.17
C VAL A 30 -16.14 10.24 6.17
N ASP A 31 -16.27 8.97 6.55
CA ASP A 31 -17.56 8.29 6.73
C ASP A 31 -17.39 7.05 7.60
N GLU A 32 -18.46 6.57 8.22
CA GLU A 32 -18.47 5.33 8.98
C GLU A 32 -19.89 4.75 9.11
N ASN A 33 -19.98 3.44 9.24
CA ASN A 33 -21.18 2.72 9.61
C ASN A 33 -20.89 1.76 10.79
N GLN A 34 -21.77 0.80 11.04
CA GLN A 34 -21.59 -0.17 12.13
C GLN A 34 -20.36 -1.07 11.94
N ASP A 35 -20.04 -1.45 10.70
CA ASP A 35 -19.06 -2.50 10.37
C ASP A 35 -17.78 -1.93 9.77
N GLU A 36 -17.85 -0.78 9.12
CA GLU A 36 -16.78 -0.20 8.30
C GLU A 36 -16.52 1.27 8.62
N VAL A 37 -15.33 1.72 8.27
CA VAL A 37 -14.91 3.13 8.33
C VAL A 37 -14.20 3.52 7.04
N TRP A 38 -14.55 4.69 6.48
CA TRP A 38 -13.87 5.25 5.31
C TRP A 38 -12.84 6.28 5.75
N VAL A 39 -11.60 5.99 5.45
CA VAL A 39 -10.44 6.79 5.88
C VAL A 39 -9.79 7.41 4.66
N ARG A 40 -9.80 8.75 4.62
CA ARG A 40 -9.13 9.57 3.60
C ARG A 40 -7.71 9.88 4.05
N VAL A 41 -6.73 9.50 3.25
CA VAL A 41 -5.30 9.60 3.60
C VAL A 41 -4.55 10.39 2.54
N GLY A 42 -3.74 11.35 2.98
CA GLY A 42 -2.91 12.18 2.10
C GLY A 42 -1.84 11.36 1.37
N ALA A 43 -1.62 11.68 0.10
CA ALA A 43 -0.67 10.95 -0.76
C ALA A 43 0.77 10.95 -0.24
N GLY A 44 1.17 11.97 0.54
CA GLY A 44 2.49 12.10 1.15
C GLY A 44 2.64 11.40 2.50
N VAL A 45 1.57 10.84 3.06
CA VAL A 45 1.65 10.07 4.30
C VAL A 45 2.48 8.81 4.07
N VAL A 46 3.41 8.51 4.97
CA VAL A 46 4.16 7.25 4.93
C VAL A 46 3.19 6.08 5.07
N TRP A 47 3.31 5.10 4.19
CA TRP A 47 2.38 3.95 4.18
C TRP A 47 2.30 3.24 5.53
N ASP A 48 3.45 2.98 6.15
CA ASP A 48 3.48 2.24 7.43
C ASP A 48 2.92 3.05 8.60
N ASP A 49 2.99 4.39 8.55
CA ASP A 49 2.34 5.28 9.54
C ASP A 49 0.82 5.18 9.43
N PHE A 50 0.28 5.12 8.20
CA PHE A 50 -1.15 4.87 8.00
C PHE A 50 -1.58 3.50 8.53
N VAL A 51 -0.80 2.44 8.26
CA VAL A 51 -1.09 1.10 8.78
C VAL A 51 -1.03 1.07 10.31
N ALA A 52 -0.04 1.74 10.91
CA ALA A 52 0.06 1.86 12.36
C ALA A 52 -1.17 2.56 12.95
N TRP A 53 -1.55 3.69 12.37
CA TRP A 53 -2.74 4.44 12.76
C TRP A 53 -4.01 3.57 12.70
N ALA A 54 -4.20 2.83 11.60
CA ALA A 54 -5.36 1.96 11.44
C ALA A 54 -5.43 0.87 12.55
N VAL A 55 -4.31 0.20 12.80
CA VAL A 55 -4.19 -0.83 13.84
C VAL A 55 -4.44 -0.25 15.26
N GLU A 56 -3.91 0.94 15.56
CA GLU A 56 -4.11 1.63 16.85
C GLU A 56 -5.56 2.01 17.09
N HIS A 57 -6.32 2.31 16.02
CA HIS A 57 -7.75 2.63 16.09
C HIS A 57 -8.65 1.38 16.01
N GLY A 58 -8.08 0.17 15.90
CA GLY A 58 -8.84 -1.07 15.82
C GLY A 58 -9.42 -1.36 14.43
N TYR A 59 -8.95 -0.69 13.39
CA TYR A 59 -9.41 -0.85 12.00
C TYR A 59 -8.52 -1.83 11.25
N GLY A 60 -9.10 -2.89 10.69
CA GLY A 60 -8.40 -3.95 9.97
C GLY A 60 -8.53 -3.87 8.46
N GLY A 61 -7.76 -4.73 7.79
CA GLY A 61 -7.71 -4.86 6.33
C GLY A 61 -6.37 -4.46 5.72
N VAL A 62 -5.52 -3.74 6.47
CA VAL A 62 -4.18 -3.29 6.01
C VAL A 62 -3.02 -3.79 6.87
N GLU A 63 -3.27 -4.46 7.97
CA GLU A 63 -2.27 -4.94 8.94
C GLU A 63 -1.22 -5.86 8.32
N ASN A 64 -1.59 -6.69 7.34
CA ASN A 64 -0.67 -7.54 6.58
C ASN A 64 0.30 -6.74 5.69
N LEU A 65 -0.03 -5.48 5.40
CA LEU A 65 0.77 -4.58 4.57
C LEU A 65 1.74 -3.71 5.39
N SER A 66 1.97 -4.07 6.64
CA SER A 66 2.89 -3.40 7.55
C SER A 66 4.32 -3.35 7.02
N LEU A 67 5.02 -2.27 7.31
CA LEU A 67 6.42 -2.03 6.95
C LEU A 67 6.72 -2.09 5.45
N ILE A 68 5.70 -1.90 4.58
CA ILE A 68 5.95 -1.66 3.14
C ILE A 68 6.48 -0.23 3.02
N PRO A 69 7.66 -0.03 2.41
CA PRO A 69 8.21 1.31 2.24
C PRO A 69 7.44 2.10 1.17
N GLY A 70 7.45 3.42 1.31
CA GLY A 70 6.83 4.34 0.36
C GLY A 70 5.67 5.13 0.97
N HIS A 71 4.97 5.88 0.13
CA HIS A 71 3.88 6.75 0.51
C HIS A 71 2.53 6.22 0.03
N VAL A 72 1.46 6.63 0.72
CA VAL A 72 0.08 6.24 0.42
C VAL A 72 -0.31 6.53 -1.03
N GLY A 73 0.11 7.68 -1.59
CA GLY A 73 -0.18 8.01 -3.00
C GLY A 73 0.41 7.05 -4.04
N ALA A 74 1.43 6.28 -3.68
CA ALA A 74 2.01 5.25 -4.55
C ALA A 74 1.26 3.90 -4.46
N ALA A 75 0.46 3.67 -3.42
CA ALA A 75 -0.24 2.41 -3.20
C ALA A 75 -1.17 1.99 -4.35
N PRO A 76 -2.06 2.86 -4.89
CA PRO A 76 -2.92 2.51 -6.02
C PRO A 76 -2.15 2.35 -7.34
N VAL A 77 -1.00 2.99 -7.49
CA VAL A 77 -0.25 2.98 -8.77
C VAL A 77 0.17 1.58 -9.17
N GLN A 78 0.67 0.79 -8.23
CA GLN A 78 1.09 -0.58 -8.48
C GLN A 78 0.31 -1.62 -7.68
N ASN A 79 -0.81 -1.23 -7.07
CA ASN A 79 -1.60 -2.10 -6.22
C ASN A 79 -0.68 -2.85 -5.24
N ILE A 80 -0.08 -2.12 -4.30
CA ILE A 80 0.88 -2.70 -3.34
C ILE A 80 0.24 -3.90 -2.64
N GLY A 81 1.05 -4.92 -2.34
CA GLY A 81 0.53 -6.12 -1.71
C GLY A 81 1.63 -6.96 -1.08
N ALA A 82 1.29 -7.61 0.01
CA ALA A 82 2.11 -8.56 0.73
C ALA A 82 1.24 -9.50 1.57
N TYR A 83 1.74 -10.69 1.86
CA TYR A 83 1.13 -11.65 2.78
C TYR A 83 -0.36 -11.92 2.50
N GLY A 84 -0.72 -12.07 1.22
CA GLY A 84 -2.08 -12.42 0.79
C GLY A 84 -3.10 -11.28 0.80
N VAL A 85 -2.65 -10.02 1.02
CA VAL A 85 -3.47 -8.81 0.97
C VAL A 85 -2.90 -7.86 -0.09
N GLU A 86 -3.77 -7.16 -0.79
CA GLU A 86 -3.41 -6.10 -1.75
C GLU A 86 -4.17 -4.81 -1.41
N ALA A 87 -3.64 -3.65 -1.84
CA ALA A 87 -4.30 -2.36 -1.61
C ALA A 87 -5.74 -2.32 -2.15
N LYS A 88 -6.01 -3.01 -3.27
CA LYS A 88 -7.36 -3.12 -3.85
C LYS A 88 -8.40 -3.72 -2.91
N ASP A 89 -7.98 -4.50 -1.90
CA ASP A 89 -8.89 -5.17 -0.97
C ASP A 89 -9.61 -4.16 -0.06
N THR A 90 -9.02 -2.98 0.14
CA THR A 90 -9.56 -1.91 1.01
C THR A 90 -9.70 -0.56 0.30
N LEU A 91 -9.08 -0.37 -0.86
CA LEU A 91 -9.14 0.89 -1.60
C LEU A 91 -10.55 1.12 -2.18
N CYS A 92 -11.18 2.24 -1.84
CA CYS A 92 -12.50 2.65 -2.33
C CYS A 92 -12.41 3.62 -3.49
N ARG A 93 -11.64 4.68 -3.36
CA ARG A 93 -11.47 5.72 -4.39
C ARG A 93 -10.14 6.45 -4.26
N VAL A 94 -9.74 7.10 -5.33
CA VAL A 94 -8.51 7.88 -5.41
C VAL A 94 -8.87 9.30 -5.84
N GLU A 95 -8.41 10.30 -5.11
CA GLU A 95 -8.52 11.70 -5.50
C GLU A 95 -7.23 12.10 -6.22
N VAL A 96 -7.37 12.70 -7.38
CA VAL A 96 -6.24 13.05 -8.25
C VAL A 96 -6.36 14.47 -8.79
N ILE A 97 -5.24 15.03 -9.25
CA ILE A 97 -5.23 16.16 -10.16
C ILE A 97 -5.00 15.64 -11.57
N ASP A 98 -5.93 15.94 -12.47
CA ASP A 98 -5.75 15.77 -13.91
C ASP A 98 -4.76 16.83 -14.41
N LEU A 99 -3.61 16.39 -14.91
CA LEU A 99 -2.53 17.30 -15.33
C LEU A 99 -2.82 18.03 -16.64
N GLU A 100 -3.69 17.49 -17.50
CA GLU A 100 -4.10 18.12 -18.73
C GLU A 100 -5.16 19.20 -18.48
N LYS A 101 -6.15 18.89 -17.65
CA LYS A 101 -7.28 19.79 -17.38
C LYS A 101 -7.04 20.71 -16.17
N ALA A 102 -5.97 20.48 -15.41
CA ALA A 102 -5.64 21.19 -14.18
C ALA A 102 -6.81 21.21 -13.16
N CYS A 103 -7.54 20.11 -13.04
CA CYS A 103 -8.70 20.00 -12.16
C CYS A 103 -8.61 18.77 -11.24
N LYS A 104 -9.32 18.81 -10.12
CA LYS A 104 -9.47 17.68 -9.21
C LYS A 104 -10.50 16.70 -9.80
N VAL A 105 -10.17 15.41 -9.72
CA VAL A 105 -11.03 14.30 -10.16
C VAL A 105 -11.03 13.23 -9.05
N THR A 106 -12.20 12.65 -8.80
CA THR A 106 -12.34 11.46 -7.97
C THR A 106 -12.52 10.25 -8.88
N ILE A 107 -11.77 9.19 -8.63
CA ILE A 107 -11.75 7.96 -9.41
C ILE A 107 -12.10 6.81 -8.48
N GLU A 108 -13.15 6.07 -8.80
CA GLU A 108 -13.57 4.91 -8.03
C GLU A 108 -12.58 3.73 -8.22
N ALA A 109 -12.47 2.87 -7.21
CA ALA A 109 -11.54 1.73 -7.24
C ALA A 109 -11.73 0.83 -8.46
N ALA A 110 -12.98 0.64 -8.90
CA ALA A 110 -13.31 -0.15 -10.08
C ALA A 110 -12.66 0.39 -11.37
N ASP A 111 -12.57 1.71 -11.50
CA ASP A 111 -11.97 2.37 -12.65
C ASP A 111 -10.44 2.36 -12.61
N CYS A 112 -9.85 2.14 -11.43
CA CYS A 112 -8.40 2.03 -11.26
C CYS A 112 -7.81 0.75 -11.89
N ARG A 113 -8.62 -0.24 -12.27
CA ARG A 113 -8.22 -1.53 -12.88
C ARG A 113 -7.06 -2.18 -12.13
N LEU A 114 -7.19 -2.23 -10.79
CA LEU A 114 -6.16 -2.76 -9.90
C LEU A 114 -5.99 -4.26 -10.13
N ALA A 115 -4.77 -4.67 -10.46
CA ALA A 115 -4.37 -6.06 -10.67
C ALA A 115 -3.01 -6.32 -10.01
N TYR A 116 -2.52 -7.57 -10.05
CA TYR A 116 -1.23 -7.92 -9.44
C TYR A 116 -0.10 -7.02 -9.96
N ARG A 117 0.44 -6.16 -9.08
CA ARG A 117 1.50 -5.16 -9.36
C ARG A 117 1.17 -4.24 -10.55
N ASN A 118 -0.10 -3.95 -10.77
CA ASN A 118 -0.55 -3.18 -11.92
C ASN A 118 -1.80 -2.34 -11.60
N SER A 119 -1.97 -1.26 -12.34
CA SER A 119 -3.16 -0.41 -12.36
C SER A 119 -3.21 0.37 -13.66
N ILE A 120 -4.31 1.08 -13.91
CA ILE A 120 -4.45 1.99 -15.05
C ILE A 120 -3.43 3.14 -14.98
N PHE A 121 -2.97 3.54 -13.78
CA PHE A 121 -1.95 4.58 -13.60
C PHE A 121 -0.57 4.18 -14.14
N LYS A 122 -0.31 2.88 -14.28
CA LYS A 122 0.91 2.37 -14.94
C LYS A 122 0.76 2.17 -16.44
N GLN A 123 -0.42 2.30 -16.97
CA GLN A 123 -0.80 2.04 -18.35
C GLN A 123 -1.29 3.33 -19.04
N GLU A 124 -2.56 3.37 -19.41
CA GLU A 124 -3.20 4.44 -20.20
C GLU A 124 -3.15 5.81 -19.50
N TRP A 125 -3.09 5.83 -18.16
CA TRP A 125 -3.07 7.06 -17.34
C TRP A 125 -1.68 7.43 -16.82
N LYS A 126 -0.65 6.76 -17.32
CA LYS A 126 0.73 7.08 -16.95
C LYS A 126 1.03 8.55 -17.23
N ASN A 127 1.54 9.26 -16.22
CA ASN A 127 1.87 10.69 -16.26
C ASN A 127 0.69 11.65 -16.54
N LYS A 128 -0.56 11.18 -16.46
CA LYS A 128 -1.75 12.04 -16.64
C LYS A 128 -2.32 12.57 -15.34
N TYR A 129 -2.11 11.85 -14.25
CA TYR A 129 -2.71 12.16 -12.95
C TYR A 129 -1.70 12.18 -11.83
N VAL A 130 -1.86 13.11 -10.90
CA VAL A 130 -1.14 13.15 -9.61
C VAL A 130 -2.12 12.73 -8.52
N VAL A 131 -1.83 11.64 -7.83
CA VAL A 131 -2.61 11.20 -6.67
C VAL A 131 -2.40 12.20 -5.53
N THR A 132 -3.50 12.72 -4.97
CA THR A 132 -3.49 13.65 -3.85
C THR A 132 -3.96 13.03 -2.56
N TYR A 133 -5.00 12.20 -2.61
CA TYR A 133 -5.53 11.43 -1.49
C TYR A 133 -6.01 10.07 -1.96
N VAL A 134 -6.02 9.12 -1.04
CA VAL A 134 -6.60 7.79 -1.24
C VAL A 134 -7.61 7.55 -0.12
N VAL A 135 -8.77 7.03 -0.46
CA VAL A 135 -9.80 6.64 0.52
C VAL A 135 -9.83 5.13 0.62
N PHE A 136 -9.64 4.63 1.84
CA PHE A 136 -9.71 3.22 2.17
C PHE A 136 -10.97 2.94 2.97
N CYS A 137 -11.60 1.79 2.73
CA CYS A 137 -12.66 1.24 3.55
C CYS A 137 -12.04 0.14 4.42
N LEU A 138 -12.05 0.34 5.74
CA LEU A 138 -11.45 -0.55 6.72
C LEU A 138 -12.52 -1.17 7.61
N ASP A 139 -12.28 -2.42 8.03
CA ASP A 139 -13.19 -3.19 8.86
C ASP A 139 -13.06 -2.83 10.35
N LYS A 140 -14.18 -2.60 11.03
CA LYS A 140 -14.25 -2.46 12.50
C LYS A 140 -14.22 -3.81 13.23
N GLN A 141 -14.56 -4.89 12.52
CA GLN A 141 -14.52 -6.26 13.01
C GLN A 141 -13.79 -7.17 12.00
N PRO A 142 -12.46 -7.01 11.85
CA PRO A 142 -11.72 -7.63 10.78
C PRO A 142 -11.64 -9.15 10.87
N VAL A 143 -11.75 -9.81 9.72
CA VAL A 143 -11.43 -11.22 9.55
C VAL A 143 -9.98 -11.35 9.11
N PHE A 144 -9.15 -11.92 9.97
CA PHE A 144 -7.70 -11.96 9.76
C PHE A 144 -7.26 -12.94 8.67
N LYS A 145 -6.44 -12.46 7.73
CA LYS A 145 -5.87 -13.27 6.63
C LYS A 145 -4.50 -13.83 7.07
N LEU A 146 -4.48 -15.04 7.64
CA LEU A 146 -3.27 -15.69 8.20
C LEU A 146 -2.71 -16.82 7.32
N GLY A 147 -3.33 -17.09 6.17
CA GLY A 147 -3.00 -18.24 5.33
C GLY A 147 -1.73 -18.10 4.50
N TYR A 148 -1.14 -16.91 4.44
CA TYR A 148 0.01 -16.65 3.59
C TYR A 148 1.31 -16.53 4.39
N GLY A 149 2.34 -17.25 3.93
CA GLY A 149 3.69 -17.15 4.50
C GLY A 149 3.79 -17.68 5.93
N SER A 150 4.72 -17.10 6.68
CA SER A 150 5.08 -17.53 8.03
C SER A 150 4.35 -16.77 9.15
N ILE A 151 3.27 -16.00 8.82
CA ILE A 151 2.57 -15.18 9.82
C ILE A 151 2.04 -16.07 10.97
N ARG A 152 1.33 -17.14 10.64
CA ARG A 152 0.79 -18.08 11.65
C ARG A 152 1.89 -18.67 12.52
N GLN A 153 2.99 -19.12 11.92
CA GLN A 153 4.13 -19.67 12.66
C GLN A 153 4.78 -18.63 13.57
N GLU A 154 4.84 -17.37 13.12
CA GLU A 154 5.40 -16.29 13.91
C GLU A 154 4.50 -15.90 15.09
N LEU A 155 3.19 -15.93 14.91
CA LEU A 155 2.21 -15.72 15.99
C LEU A 155 2.24 -16.84 17.03
N GLU A 156 2.37 -18.10 16.60
CA GLU A 156 2.45 -19.26 17.49
C GLU A 156 3.66 -19.18 18.44
N LYS A 157 4.77 -18.57 18.01
CA LYS A 157 5.96 -18.39 18.85
C LYS A 157 5.74 -17.46 20.05
N THR A 158 4.86 -16.47 19.91
CA THR A 158 4.63 -15.48 20.99
C THR A 158 3.60 -15.94 22.01
N GLY A 159 2.69 -16.85 21.63
CA GLY A 159 1.60 -17.31 22.50
C GLY A 159 0.58 -16.22 22.89
N GLU A 160 0.62 -15.08 22.21
CA GLU A 160 -0.26 -13.95 22.47
C GLU A 160 -1.66 -14.17 21.86
N GLN A 161 -2.65 -13.51 22.43
CA GLN A 161 -4.00 -13.51 21.86
C GLN A 161 -3.99 -12.83 20.49
N LEU A 162 -4.62 -13.47 19.51
CA LEU A 162 -4.72 -12.96 18.14
C LEU A 162 -5.44 -11.62 18.08
N GLY A 163 -4.82 -10.65 17.42
CA GLY A 163 -5.37 -9.31 17.21
C GLY A 163 -4.58 -8.54 16.14
N LEU A 164 -5.08 -7.38 15.75
CA LEU A 164 -4.45 -6.51 14.73
C LEU A 164 -3.00 -6.19 15.07
N LYS A 165 -2.74 -5.80 16.32
CA LYS A 165 -1.39 -5.44 16.79
C LYS A 165 -0.43 -6.61 16.65
N GLN A 166 -0.83 -7.82 17.07
CA GLN A 166 0.00 -9.02 17.01
C GLN A 166 0.32 -9.41 15.57
N ILE A 167 -0.66 -9.27 14.65
CA ILE A 167 -0.43 -9.53 13.21
C ILE A 167 0.56 -8.52 12.65
N ARG A 168 0.36 -7.21 12.91
CA ARG A 168 1.30 -6.16 12.50
C ARG A 168 2.72 -6.44 13.00
N GLU A 169 2.89 -6.76 14.28
CA GLU A 169 4.20 -7.07 14.88
C GLU A 169 4.84 -8.32 14.27
N ALA A 170 4.06 -9.38 14.02
CA ALA A 170 4.53 -10.58 13.35
C ALA A 170 5.03 -10.26 11.93
N VAL A 171 4.26 -9.49 11.15
CA VAL A 171 4.68 -9.06 9.80
C VAL A 171 5.96 -8.24 9.86
N ILE A 172 6.07 -7.30 10.79
CA ILE A 172 7.29 -6.48 10.98
C ILE A 172 8.50 -7.38 11.30
N ARG A 173 8.38 -8.33 12.24
CA ARG A 173 9.47 -9.28 12.57
C ARG A 173 9.89 -10.09 11.36
N ILE A 174 8.92 -10.66 10.62
CA ILE A 174 9.21 -11.45 9.40
C ILE A 174 9.93 -10.59 8.35
N ARG A 175 9.52 -9.34 8.16
CA ARG A 175 10.14 -8.45 7.17
C ARG A 175 11.54 -8.04 7.59
N LYS A 176 11.75 -7.64 8.85
CA LYS A 176 13.07 -7.29 9.38
C LYS A 176 14.07 -8.46 9.34
N ALA A 177 13.59 -9.70 9.51
CA ALA A 177 14.45 -10.88 9.37
C ALA A 177 14.86 -11.20 7.92
N LYS A 178 14.09 -10.71 6.91
CA LYS A 178 14.34 -11.01 5.50
C LYS A 178 14.95 -9.85 4.70
N LEU A 179 14.72 -8.63 5.15
CA LEU A 179 15.13 -7.42 4.43
C LEU A 179 16.13 -6.66 5.28
N PRO A 180 17.25 -6.21 4.70
CA PRO A 180 18.19 -5.37 5.42
C PRO A 180 17.54 -4.01 5.73
N GLU A 181 18.03 -3.35 6.76
CA GLU A 181 17.65 -1.95 7.05
C GLU A 181 18.15 -1.06 5.90
N VAL A 182 17.22 -0.24 5.35
CA VAL A 182 17.50 0.58 4.16
C VAL A 182 18.62 1.62 4.43
N SER A 183 18.76 2.04 5.68
CA SER A 183 19.85 2.93 6.12
C SER A 183 21.24 2.29 6.06
N GLU A 184 21.32 0.96 6.17
CA GLU A 184 22.58 0.21 6.12
C GLU A 184 22.84 -0.33 4.71
N VAL A 185 21.81 -0.89 4.08
CA VAL A 185 21.87 -1.46 2.73
C VAL A 185 20.72 -0.92 1.89
N PRO A 186 20.96 0.16 1.11
CA PRO A 186 19.95 0.73 0.23
C PRO A 186 19.36 -0.31 -0.73
N SER A 187 18.03 -0.34 -0.85
CA SER A 187 17.31 -1.29 -1.67
C SER A 187 16.10 -0.65 -2.34
N ALA A 188 15.92 -0.90 -3.63
CA ALA A 188 14.71 -0.53 -4.38
C ALA A 188 13.60 -1.60 -4.28
N GLY A 189 13.75 -2.60 -3.40
CA GLY A 189 12.81 -3.70 -3.23
C GLY A 189 12.96 -4.79 -4.31
N SER A 190 11.91 -5.59 -4.51
CA SER A 190 11.89 -6.64 -5.54
C SER A 190 11.88 -6.02 -6.93
N PHE A 191 12.95 -6.22 -7.68
CA PHE A 191 13.12 -5.66 -9.02
C PHE A 191 12.21 -6.36 -10.05
N PHE A 192 12.13 -7.69 -9.99
CA PHE A 192 11.32 -8.47 -10.90
C PHE A 192 9.94 -8.77 -10.33
N LYS A 193 8.93 -8.69 -11.19
CA LYS A 193 7.59 -9.19 -10.90
C LYS A 193 7.56 -10.71 -11.06
N ASN A 194 6.98 -11.43 -10.09
CA ASN A 194 6.78 -12.87 -10.22
C ASN A 194 5.87 -13.17 -11.43
N PRO A 195 6.26 -14.12 -12.31
CA PRO A 195 5.42 -14.50 -13.43
C PRO A 195 4.15 -15.21 -12.94
N VAL A 196 3.04 -14.96 -13.63
CA VAL A 196 1.83 -15.78 -13.50
C VAL A 196 1.91 -16.88 -14.54
N VAL A 197 1.99 -18.14 -14.08
CA VAL A 197 2.12 -19.33 -14.94
C VAL A 197 0.94 -20.26 -14.72
N ALA A 198 0.70 -21.17 -15.68
CA ALA A 198 -0.28 -22.24 -15.50
C ALA A 198 0.16 -23.17 -14.34
N GLU A 199 -0.80 -23.72 -13.60
CA GLU A 199 -0.56 -24.55 -12.39
C GLU A 199 0.43 -25.72 -12.62
N VAL A 200 0.44 -26.28 -13.83
CA VAL A 200 1.33 -27.41 -14.23
C VAL A 200 2.81 -27.00 -14.24
N ILE A 201 3.12 -25.72 -14.40
CA ILE A 201 4.50 -25.21 -14.49
C ILE A 201 4.98 -24.67 -13.13
N GLY A 202 4.06 -24.39 -12.22
CA GLY A 202 4.34 -23.82 -10.90
C GLY A 202 4.71 -24.82 -9.80
N ARG A 203 4.94 -26.10 -10.13
CA ARG A 203 5.35 -27.17 -9.19
C ARG A 203 6.84 -27.41 -9.23
#